data_1bcad22860d406e56902eb6e1b956c9b
#
_entry.id   1bcad22860d406e56902eb6e1b956c9b
#
_cell.length_a   1.000
_cell.length_b   1.000
_cell.length_c   1.000
_cell.angle_alpha   90.00
_cell.angle_beta   90.00
_cell.angle_gamma   90.00
#
_symmetry.space_group_name_H-M   'P 1'
#
loop_
_entity.id
_entity.type
_entity.pdbx_description
1 polymer ?
#
loop_
_entity_poly.entity_id
_entity_poly.type
_entity_poly.pdbx_seq_one_letter_code
_entity_poly.pdbx_strand_id
1 'polypeptide(L)'
;MKLKALCIAVSLLAVPGVATAQGALDSLKKAAGDAGKSTVEKRVNTKLTDEGRKNQCSFKTGTAELAPGCDAKLKKLTNALVDAKKQLVAAGVKSYKFEVSGHTDSTGDAAKNKTLSEQRAEAIVKELVARGIPRGEITAVGFGSERMLVKPENTEAKKAQNRRYELQVRL
;
A
#
# COMPACT_ATOMS: atom_id res chain seq x y z
N MET A 1 4.64 35.24 78.14
CA MET A 1 5.42 34.28 77.39
C MET A 1 4.86 34.21 75.97
N LYS A 2 5.58 34.72 74.98
CA LYS A 2 5.15 34.76 73.56
C LYS A 2 5.85 33.64 72.81
N LEU A 3 5.05 32.62 72.34
CA LEU A 3 5.56 31.57 71.46
C LEU A 3 5.66 32.13 70.03
N LYS A 4 6.89 32.16 69.49
CA LYS A 4 7.14 32.48 68.08
C LYS A 4 6.94 31.21 67.25
N ALA A 5 5.93 31.23 66.36
CA ALA A 5 5.76 30.17 65.34
C ALA A 5 6.85 30.31 64.28
N LEU A 6 7.65 29.27 64.10
CA LEU A 6 8.67 29.15 63.04
C LEU A 6 8.02 28.57 61.81
N CYS A 7 7.73 29.41 60.81
CA CYS A 7 7.30 28.97 59.51
C CYS A 7 8.52 28.38 58.73
N ILE A 8 8.57 27.06 58.60
CA ILE A 8 9.50 26.39 57.71
C ILE A 8 8.90 26.43 56.30
N ALA A 9 9.45 27.28 55.45
CA ALA A 9 9.15 27.27 54.03
C ALA A 9 9.81 26.06 53.38
N VAL A 10 9.00 25.05 53.05
CA VAL A 10 9.45 23.92 52.22
C VAL A 10 9.52 24.41 50.77
N SER A 11 10.68 24.77 50.31
CA SER A 11 10.93 25.04 48.89
C SER A 11 10.82 23.75 48.12
N LEU A 12 9.71 23.56 47.35
CA LEU A 12 9.55 22.49 46.37
C LEU A 12 10.57 22.77 45.25
N LEU A 13 11.71 22.09 45.28
CA LEU A 13 12.60 22.01 44.12
C LEU A 13 11.89 21.21 43.03
N ALA A 14 11.41 21.91 42.01
CA ALA A 14 10.92 21.30 40.80
C ALA A 14 12.07 20.51 40.12
N VAL A 15 12.00 19.20 40.13
CA VAL A 15 12.96 18.32 39.45
C VAL A 15 12.68 18.35 37.95
N PRO A 16 13.53 18.92 37.08
CA PRO A 16 13.27 19.06 35.65
C PRO A 16 13.39 17.75 34.83
N GLY A 17 13.46 16.61 35.51
CA GLY A 17 13.76 15.33 34.86
C GLY A 17 12.55 14.48 34.41
N VAL A 18 11.34 14.78 34.90
CA VAL A 18 10.17 13.92 34.65
C VAL A 18 9.57 14.13 33.25
N ALA A 19 9.62 15.35 32.73
CA ALA A 19 9.12 15.67 31.38
C ALA A 19 9.93 15.00 30.26
N THR A 20 11.21 14.79 30.46
CA THR A 20 12.11 14.14 29.46
C THR A 20 11.91 12.62 29.40
N ALA A 21 11.61 11.97 30.52
CA ALA A 21 11.36 10.53 30.57
C ALA A 21 10.05 10.13 29.88
N GLN A 22 8.99 10.95 30.06
CA GLN A 22 7.70 10.74 29.40
C GLN A 22 7.80 10.90 27.87
N GLY A 23 8.50 11.94 27.40
CA GLY A 23 8.75 12.16 25.97
C GLY A 23 9.57 11.04 25.32
N ALA A 24 10.56 10.50 26.04
CA ALA A 24 11.34 9.36 25.56
C ALA A 24 10.49 8.08 25.47
N LEU A 25 9.62 7.82 26.47
CA LEU A 25 8.72 6.67 26.46
C LEU A 25 7.67 6.76 25.33
N ASP A 26 7.10 7.94 25.10
CA ASP A 26 6.13 8.16 24.02
C ASP A 26 6.80 8.03 22.63
N SER A 27 8.03 8.49 22.49
CA SER A 27 8.84 8.31 21.28
C SER A 27 9.14 6.82 21.01
N LEU A 28 9.49 6.04 22.05
CA LEU A 28 9.71 4.60 21.94
C LEU A 28 8.43 3.84 21.57
N LYS A 29 7.29 4.17 22.17
CA LYS A 29 5.99 3.57 21.83
C LYS A 29 5.60 3.87 20.39
N LYS A 30 5.80 5.10 19.93
CA LYS A 30 5.55 5.50 18.54
C LYS A 30 6.48 4.72 17.58
N ALA A 31 7.76 4.67 17.85
CA ALA A 31 8.72 3.94 17.03
C ALA A 31 8.39 2.43 16.93
N ALA A 32 8.01 1.79 18.05
CA ALA A 32 7.57 0.40 18.08
C ALA A 32 6.27 0.20 17.26
N GLY A 33 5.31 1.13 17.35
CA GLY A 33 4.09 1.11 16.55
C GLY A 33 4.35 1.26 15.05
N ASP A 34 5.23 2.16 14.67
CA ASP A 34 5.58 2.40 13.26
C ASP A 34 6.38 1.22 12.67
N ALA A 35 7.29 0.61 13.43
CA ALA A 35 7.99 -0.61 13.03
C ALA A 35 7.02 -1.79 12.81
N GLY A 36 6.01 -1.93 13.68
CA GLY A 36 4.94 -2.93 13.52
C GLY A 36 4.13 -2.74 12.24
N LYS A 37 3.73 -1.51 11.93
CA LYS A 37 3.00 -1.16 10.70
C LYS A 37 3.82 -1.46 9.44
N SER A 38 5.11 -1.05 9.42
CA SER A 38 6.01 -1.33 8.30
C SER A 38 6.19 -2.83 8.06
N THR A 39 6.26 -3.64 9.12
CA THR A 39 6.35 -5.11 9.00
C THR A 39 5.09 -5.70 8.40
N VAL A 40 3.90 -5.23 8.83
CA VAL A 40 2.62 -5.68 8.28
C VAL A 40 2.47 -5.24 6.83
N GLU A 41 2.81 -4.01 6.49
CA GLU A 41 2.79 -3.50 5.11
C GLU A 41 3.64 -4.39 4.19
N LYS A 42 4.88 -4.68 4.56
CA LYS A 42 5.77 -5.56 3.78
C LYS A 42 5.17 -6.95 3.56
N ARG A 43 4.64 -7.56 4.62
CA ARG A 43 4.02 -8.90 4.54
C ARG A 43 2.78 -8.91 3.64
N VAL A 44 1.92 -7.90 3.77
CA VAL A 44 0.72 -7.74 2.95
C VAL A 44 1.12 -7.51 1.49
N ASN A 45 2.08 -6.62 1.22
CA ASN A 45 2.56 -6.34 -0.13
C ASN A 45 3.17 -7.57 -0.80
N THR A 46 3.94 -8.39 -0.08
CA THR A 46 4.44 -9.66 -0.61
C THR A 46 3.30 -10.56 -1.09
N LYS A 47 2.26 -10.75 -0.27
CA LYS A 47 1.09 -11.56 -0.63
C LYS A 47 0.31 -10.97 -1.81
N LEU A 48 0.06 -9.66 -1.81
CA LEU A 48 -0.67 -8.98 -2.90
C LEU A 48 0.10 -9.07 -4.22
N THR A 49 1.41 -8.91 -4.19
CA THR A 49 2.27 -9.07 -5.37
C THR A 49 2.21 -10.50 -5.92
N ASP A 50 2.29 -11.50 -5.05
CA ASP A 50 2.23 -12.91 -5.46
C ASP A 50 0.85 -13.27 -6.04
N GLU A 51 -0.23 -12.85 -5.40
CA GLU A 51 -1.58 -13.08 -5.91
C GLU A 51 -1.83 -12.29 -7.21
N GLY A 52 -1.32 -11.07 -7.31
CA GLY A 52 -1.36 -10.29 -8.54
C GLY A 52 -0.67 -11.02 -9.70
N ARG A 53 0.53 -11.55 -9.49
CA ARG A 53 1.28 -12.29 -10.52
C ARG A 53 0.56 -13.57 -10.97
N LYS A 54 -0.01 -14.34 -10.05
CA LYS A 54 -0.73 -15.58 -10.35
C LYS A 54 -2.06 -15.35 -11.06
N ASN A 55 -2.68 -14.20 -10.87
CA ASN A 55 -4.02 -13.89 -11.34
C ASN A 55 -4.04 -12.72 -12.34
N GLN A 56 -3.05 -12.64 -13.24
CA GLN A 56 -3.02 -11.63 -14.29
C GLN A 56 -4.18 -11.83 -15.27
N CYS A 57 -4.99 -10.79 -15.43
CA CYS A 57 -5.98 -10.69 -16.50
C CYS A 57 -5.30 -10.20 -17.79
N SER A 58 -5.72 -10.74 -18.90
CA SER A 58 -5.31 -10.26 -20.22
C SER A 58 -6.22 -9.12 -20.68
N PHE A 59 -5.68 -8.24 -21.49
CA PHE A 59 -6.42 -7.18 -22.19
C PHE A 59 -6.43 -7.45 -23.70
N LYS A 60 -7.43 -6.97 -24.39
CA LYS A 60 -7.40 -6.94 -25.86
C LYS A 60 -6.25 -6.05 -26.33
N THR A 61 -5.63 -6.42 -27.45
CA THR A 61 -4.44 -5.72 -27.97
C THR A 61 -4.71 -4.23 -28.16
N GLY A 62 -3.82 -3.39 -27.60
CA GLY A 62 -3.92 -1.94 -27.72
C GLY A 62 -5.04 -1.27 -26.91
N THR A 63 -5.81 -2.01 -26.12
CA THR A 63 -6.96 -1.47 -25.36
C THR A 63 -6.84 -1.73 -23.85
N ALA A 64 -7.76 -1.15 -23.08
CA ALA A 64 -7.99 -1.44 -21.68
C ALA A 64 -9.20 -2.36 -21.45
N GLU A 65 -9.74 -2.96 -22.50
CA GLU A 65 -10.84 -3.92 -22.39
C GLU A 65 -10.30 -5.29 -21.97
N LEU A 66 -10.88 -5.84 -20.91
CA LEU A 66 -10.49 -7.16 -20.39
C LEU A 66 -10.89 -8.26 -21.39
N ALA A 67 -9.96 -9.16 -21.64
CA ALA A 67 -10.26 -10.37 -22.39
C ALA A 67 -11.13 -11.33 -21.56
N PRO A 68 -11.90 -12.23 -22.19
CA PRO A 68 -12.71 -13.23 -21.50
C PRO A 68 -11.88 -14.10 -20.53
N GLY A 69 -12.53 -14.63 -19.48
CA GLY A 69 -11.91 -15.56 -18.55
C GLY A 69 -11.22 -14.92 -17.33
N CYS A 70 -11.42 -13.61 -17.11
CA CYS A 70 -10.86 -12.91 -15.93
C CYS A 70 -11.66 -13.09 -14.64
N ASP A 71 -12.90 -13.54 -14.68
CA ASP A 71 -13.79 -13.53 -13.52
C ASP A 71 -13.24 -14.30 -12.30
N ALA A 72 -12.79 -15.53 -12.52
CA ALA A 72 -12.20 -16.34 -11.45
C ALA A 72 -10.91 -15.71 -10.86
N LYS A 73 -10.10 -15.06 -11.70
CA LYS A 73 -8.88 -14.35 -11.29
C LYS A 73 -9.22 -13.12 -10.46
N LEU A 74 -10.18 -12.30 -10.91
CA LEU A 74 -10.66 -11.13 -10.21
C LEU A 74 -11.28 -11.48 -8.85
N LYS A 75 -12.02 -12.60 -8.75
CA LYS A 75 -12.52 -13.10 -7.48
C LYS A 75 -11.41 -13.43 -6.49
N LYS A 76 -10.31 -14.08 -6.95
CA LYS A 76 -9.14 -14.36 -6.11
C LYS A 76 -8.44 -13.07 -5.65
N LEU A 77 -8.28 -12.10 -6.55
CA LEU A 77 -7.70 -10.79 -6.21
C LEU A 77 -8.57 -10.03 -5.19
N THR A 78 -9.89 -10.06 -5.35
CA THR A 78 -10.83 -9.47 -4.38
C THR A 78 -10.65 -10.11 -3.00
N ASN A 79 -10.60 -11.44 -2.91
CA ASN A 79 -10.37 -12.14 -1.66
C ASN A 79 -9.02 -11.76 -1.02
N ALA A 80 -7.96 -11.65 -1.82
CA ALA A 80 -6.65 -11.24 -1.34
C ALA A 80 -6.66 -9.82 -0.75
N LEU A 81 -7.38 -8.88 -1.37
CA LEU A 81 -7.54 -7.52 -0.84
C LEU A 81 -8.37 -7.48 0.45
N VAL A 82 -9.44 -8.27 0.53
CA VAL A 82 -10.24 -8.41 1.76
C VAL A 82 -9.40 -8.98 2.91
N ASP A 83 -8.59 -10.00 2.66
CA ASP A 83 -7.71 -10.58 3.66
C ASP A 83 -6.56 -9.65 4.05
N ALA A 84 -6.03 -8.88 3.10
CA ALA A 84 -5.07 -7.80 3.36
C ALA A 84 -5.67 -6.76 4.31
N LYS A 85 -6.89 -6.29 4.03
CA LYS A 85 -7.63 -5.36 4.90
C LYS A 85 -7.77 -5.89 6.32
N LYS A 86 -8.19 -7.15 6.49
CA LYS A 86 -8.30 -7.77 7.82
C LYS A 86 -6.97 -7.74 8.58
N GLN A 87 -5.85 -8.05 7.92
CA GLN A 87 -4.53 -8.03 8.53
C GLN A 87 -4.09 -6.62 8.93
N LEU A 88 -4.37 -5.60 8.10
CA LEU A 88 -4.07 -4.20 8.39
C LEU A 88 -4.87 -3.72 9.61
N VAL A 89 -6.18 -3.97 9.63
CA VAL A 89 -7.05 -3.59 10.75
C VAL A 89 -6.62 -4.29 12.05
N ALA A 90 -6.33 -5.59 12.00
CA ALA A 90 -5.85 -6.35 13.16
C ALA A 90 -4.50 -5.85 13.71
N ALA A 91 -3.68 -5.23 12.85
CA ALA A 91 -2.42 -4.58 13.23
C ALA A 91 -2.60 -3.12 13.68
N GLY A 92 -3.84 -2.63 13.80
CA GLY A 92 -4.13 -1.26 14.24
C GLY A 92 -3.86 -0.19 13.17
N VAL A 93 -3.74 -0.57 11.90
CA VAL A 93 -3.59 0.38 10.80
C VAL A 93 -4.95 1.03 10.52
N LYS A 94 -5.03 2.35 10.75
CA LYS A 94 -6.28 3.12 10.59
C LYS A 94 -6.44 3.77 9.22
N SER A 95 -5.34 4.00 8.52
CA SER A 95 -5.33 4.64 7.20
C SER A 95 -4.45 3.85 6.24
N TYR A 96 -5.00 3.50 5.08
CA TYR A 96 -4.29 2.82 4.01
C TYR A 96 -5.02 3.05 2.68
N LYS A 97 -4.33 2.80 1.59
CA LYS A 97 -4.90 2.73 0.24
C LYS A 97 -4.33 1.51 -0.48
N PHE A 98 -5.18 0.76 -1.14
CA PHE A 98 -4.74 -0.18 -2.16
C PHE A 98 -4.42 0.56 -3.43
N GLU A 99 -3.35 0.18 -4.10
CA GLU A 99 -2.92 0.72 -5.38
C GLU A 99 -2.87 -0.41 -6.40
N VAL A 100 -3.54 -0.22 -7.53
CA VAL A 100 -3.38 -1.04 -8.71
C VAL A 100 -2.50 -0.27 -9.68
N SER A 101 -1.30 -0.75 -9.94
CA SER A 101 -0.37 -0.12 -10.87
C SER A 101 -0.31 -0.88 -12.19
N GLY A 102 -0.48 -0.16 -13.31
CA GLY A 102 -0.41 -0.70 -14.66
C GLY A 102 0.96 -0.45 -15.30
N HIS A 103 1.42 -1.42 -16.09
CA HIS A 103 2.71 -1.37 -16.77
C HIS A 103 2.60 -1.85 -18.21
N THR A 104 3.47 -1.33 -19.08
CA THR A 104 3.63 -1.77 -20.48
C THR A 104 5.07 -2.26 -20.72
N ASP A 105 5.29 -2.87 -21.85
CA ASP A 105 6.63 -2.95 -22.45
C ASP A 105 7.05 -1.58 -23.01
N SER A 106 8.28 -1.45 -23.51
CA SER A 106 8.82 -0.20 -24.08
C SER A 106 8.40 0.05 -25.53
N THR A 107 7.60 -0.83 -26.13
CA THR A 107 7.21 -0.68 -27.53
C THR A 107 6.24 0.49 -27.71
N GLY A 108 6.56 1.40 -28.63
CA GLY A 108 5.72 2.53 -28.98
C GLY A 108 6.01 3.81 -28.19
N ASP A 109 5.05 4.72 -28.21
CA ASP A 109 5.17 6.03 -27.58
C ASP A 109 4.98 5.97 -26.05
N ALA A 110 5.90 6.58 -25.30
CA ALA A 110 5.92 6.51 -23.84
C ALA A 110 4.69 7.18 -23.20
N ALA A 111 4.19 8.29 -23.74
CA ALA A 111 3.02 8.98 -23.20
C ALA A 111 1.75 8.16 -23.43
N LYS A 112 1.60 7.56 -24.61
CA LYS A 112 0.50 6.63 -24.90
C LYS A 112 0.55 5.41 -24.02
N ASN A 113 1.74 4.84 -23.79
CA ASN A 113 1.92 3.71 -22.87
C ASN A 113 1.53 4.05 -21.44
N LYS A 114 1.87 5.25 -20.97
CA LYS A 114 1.47 5.72 -19.65
C LYS A 114 -0.04 5.81 -19.52
N THR A 115 -0.71 6.45 -20.48
CA THR A 115 -2.17 6.55 -20.52
C THR A 115 -2.83 5.16 -20.60
N LEU A 116 -2.36 4.29 -21.49
CA LEU A 116 -2.91 2.93 -21.63
C LEU A 116 -2.76 2.11 -20.34
N SER A 117 -1.62 2.20 -19.67
CA SER A 117 -1.38 1.50 -18.42
C SER A 117 -2.29 1.97 -17.28
N GLU A 118 -2.56 3.28 -17.22
CA GLU A 118 -3.52 3.87 -16.28
C GLU A 118 -4.94 3.40 -16.55
N GLN A 119 -5.37 3.44 -17.81
CA GLN A 119 -6.70 2.93 -18.22
C GLN A 119 -6.87 1.44 -17.88
N ARG A 120 -5.84 0.63 -18.07
CA ARG A 120 -5.85 -0.80 -17.69
C ARG A 120 -5.94 -0.99 -16.18
N ALA A 121 -5.18 -0.23 -15.40
CA ALA A 121 -5.27 -0.25 -13.96
C ALA A 121 -6.68 0.16 -13.48
N GLU A 122 -7.26 1.20 -14.06
CA GLU A 122 -8.63 1.64 -13.75
C GLU A 122 -9.69 0.58 -14.13
N ALA A 123 -9.51 -0.13 -15.23
CA ALA A 123 -10.40 -1.25 -15.60
C ALA A 123 -10.37 -2.36 -14.52
N ILE A 124 -9.19 -2.72 -14.00
CA ILE A 124 -9.06 -3.67 -12.88
C ILE A 124 -9.71 -3.11 -11.61
N VAL A 125 -9.46 -1.84 -11.26
CA VAL A 125 -10.09 -1.19 -10.10
C VAL A 125 -11.61 -1.23 -10.20
N LYS A 126 -12.17 -0.89 -11.36
CA LYS A 126 -13.63 -0.95 -11.62
C LYS A 126 -14.20 -2.34 -11.33
N GLU A 127 -13.54 -3.37 -11.79
CA GLU A 127 -13.94 -4.76 -11.56
C GLU A 127 -13.85 -5.19 -10.08
N LEU A 128 -12.80 -4.74 -9.37
CA LEU A 128 -12.63 -5.03 -7.94
C LEU A 128 -13.69 -4.28 -7.11
N VAL A 129 -14.01 -3.03 -7.48
CA VAL A 129 -15.07 -2.25 -6.84
C VAL A 129 -16.44 -2.90 -7.07
N ALA A 130 -16.73 -3.37 -8.28
CA ALA A 130 -17.96 -4.11 -8.57
C ALA A 130 -18.11 -5.40 -7.74
N ARG A 131 -16.98 -5.94 -7.23
CA ARG A 131 -16.93 -7.12 -6.36
C ARG A 131 -16.86 -6.78 -4.87
N GLY A 132 -17.08 -5.52 -4.49
CA GLY A 132 -17.24 -5.09 -3.11
C GLY A 132 -16.02 -4.44 -2.45
N ILE A 133 -14.94 -4.16 -3.19
CA ILE A 133 -13.84 -3.32 -2.66
C ILE A 133 -14.31 -1.85 -2.66
N PRO A 134 -14.29 -1.14 -1.52
CA PRO A 134 -14.74 0.26 -1.48
C PRO A 134 -13.91 1.15 -2.41
N ARG A 135 -14.56 1.92 -3.28
CA ARG A 135 -13.86 2.83 -4.22
C ARG A 135 -12.93 3.81 -3.51
N GLY A 136 -13.29 4.24 -2.31
CA GLY A 136 -12.48 5.12 -1.48
C GLY A 136 -11.19 4.48 -0.94
N GLU A 137 -11.06 3.17 -0.97
CA GLU A 137 -9.91 2.43 -0.44
C GLU A 137 -8.91 1.98 -1.53
N ILE A 138 -9.22 2.17 -2.81
CA ILE A 138 -8.42 1.69 -3.93
C ILE A 138 -8.20 2.77 -4.99
N THR A 139 -6.99 2.81 -5.56
CA THR A 139 -6.59 3.75 -6.61
C THR A 139 -5.92 3.03 -7.77
N ALA A 140 -5.96 3.64 -8.96
CA ALA A 140 -5.26 3.20 -10.16
C ALA A 140 -4.10 4.15 -10.47
N VAL A 141 -2.97 3.61 -10.91
CA VAL A 141 -1.80 4.38 -11.34
C VAL A 141 -1.20 3.75 -12.59
N GLY A 142 -0.90 4.54 -13.63
CA GLY A 142 -0.20 4.08 -14.83
C GLY A 142 1.29 4.44 -14.75
N PHE A 143 2.16 3.47 -14.95
CA PHE A 143 3.62 3.69 -15.05
C PHE A 143 4.14 3.51 -16.48
N GLY A 144 3.31 3.07 -17.43
CA GLY A 144 3.81 2.74 -18.77
C GLY A 144 5.02 1.82 -18.68
N SER A 145 6.09 2.15 -19.39
CA SER A 145 7.36 1.41 -19.38
C SER A 145 8.39 1.94 -18.37
N GLU A 146 8.03 2.88 -17.49
CA GLU A 146 8.96 3.47 -16.50
C GLU A 146 9.50 2.44 -15.50
N ARG A 147 8.68 1.44 -15.14
CA ARG A 147 9.00 0.42 -14.13
C ARG A 147 8.96 -0.99 -14.72
N MET A 148 9.90 -1.27 -15.62
CA MET A 148 10.02 -2.60 -16.21
C MET A 148 10.47 -3.64 -15.17
N LEU A 149 9.83 -4.82 -15.21
CA LEU A 149 10.23 -5.98 -14.40
C LEU A 149 11.48 -6.66 -14.95
N VAL A 150 11.60 -6.70 -16.29
CA VAL A 150 12.71 -7.37 -16.99
C VAL A 150 13.35 -6.40 -17.98
N LYS A 151 14.70 -6.31 -17.92
CA LYS A 151 15.56 -5.58 -18.87
C LYS A 151 16.78 -6.44 -19.19
N PRO A 152 17.25 -6.50 -20.46
CA PRO A 152 16.59 -5.99 -21.66
C PRO A 152 15.38 -6.85 -22.04
N GLU A 153 14.35 -6.24 -22.64
CA GLU A 153 13.15 -6.95 -23.11
C GLU A 153 13.25 -7.34 -24.60
N ASN A 154 14.29 -8.08 -24.92
CA ASN A 154 14.65 -8.47 -26.28
C ASN A 154 13.87 -9.67 -26.83
N THR A 155 12.92 -10.21 -26.11
CA THR A 155 12.02 -11.29 -26.54
C THR A 155 10.58 -10.97 -26.21
N GLU A 156 9.63 -11.53 -26.97
CA GLU A 156 8.20 -11.34 -26.71
C GLU A 156 7.79 -11.85 -25.32
N ALA A 157 8.40 -12.94 -24.84
CA ALA A 157 8.18 -13.47 -23.50
C ALA A 157 8.57 -12.46 -22.40
N LYS A 158 9.68 -11.73 -22.57
CA LYS A 158 10.10 -10.68 -21.63
C LYS A 158 9.20 -9.45 -21.70
N LYS A 159 8.79 -9.04 -22.92
CA LYS A 159 7.79 -7.98 -23.10
C LYS A 159 6.47 -8.33 -22.41
N ALA A 160 6.02 -9.57 -22.56
CA ALA A 160 4.81 -10.05 -21.90
C ALA A 160 4.89 -9.95 -20.36
N GLN A 161 6.07 -10.17 -19.76
CA GLN A 161 6.27 -9.97 -18.32
C GLN A 161 6.17 -8.49 -17.90
N ASN A 162 6.57 -7.56 -18.77
CA ASN A 162 6.44 -6.14 -18.51
C ASN A 162 5.00 -5.64 -18.67
N ARG A 163 4.19 -6.23 -19.56
CA ARG A 163 2.76 -5.93 -19.74
C ARG A 163 1.93 -6.56 -18.61
N ARG A 164 1.91 -5.92 -17.45
CA ARG A 164 1.27 -6.42 -16.23
C ARG A 164 0.55 -5.34 -15.45
N TYR A 165 -0.17 -5.74 -14.44
CA TYR A 165 -0.55 -4.88 -13.32
C TYR A 165 -0.05 -5.48 -12.00
N GLU A 166 0.14 -4.63 -11.02
CA GLU A 166 0.56 -5.02 -9.68
C GLU A 166 -0.43 -4.48 -8.65
N LEU A 167 -0.58 -5.19 -7.53
CA LEU A 167 -1.39 -4.76 -6.40
C LEU A 167 -0.49 -4.51 -5.20
N GLN A 168 -0.67 -3.38 -4.54
CA GLN A 168 0.06 -3.00 -3.35
C GLN A 168 -0.87 -2.30 -2.35
N VAL A 169 -0.47 -2.24 -1.09
CA VAL A 169 -1.03 -1.33 -0.09
C VAL A 169 -0.02 -0.24 0.21
N ARG A 170 -0.51 0.97 0.45
CA ARG A 170 0.23 2.15 0.92
C ARG A 170 -0.37 2.59 2.25
N LEU A 171 0.47 2.79 3.26
CA LEU A 171 0.10 3.29 4.58
C LEU A 171 0.30 4.79 4.68
#